data_cb5516835fcd23cdc7393d9e3b579bb2
#
_entry.id   cb5516835fcd23cdc7393d9e3b579bb2
#
_cell.length_a   1.000
_cell.length_b   1.000
_cell.length_c   1.000
_cell.angle_alpha   90.00
_cell.angle_beta   90.00
_cell.angle_gamma   90.00
#
_symmetry.space_group_name_H-M   'P 1'
#
loop_
_entity.id
_entity.type
_entity.pdbx_description
1 polymer ?
#
loop_
_entity_poly.entity_id
_entity_poly.type
_entity_poly.pdbx_seq_one_letter_code
_entity_poly.pdbx_strand_id
1 'polypeptide(L)'
;MSTAAPLSPPLSRKVARQAVEWYLLEQSGQATREDLAASAQWRARDPEHARAWSKVQQVGQTASLLPPELAAPVLRRPQRRVAVQVLLALMTAPAAWLLVRHEMLADYRSGVGQRREVSLPDGGTLVLNTDSAVDLAYGADERRLTLRRGEVLIQTRPDHAGSRPFIVATCHGRIRALGTRFTVRVDDDSSRVTVLEHAVEITPRAPSATVRMLMAGQHSRFDASHAGLPAPAPPQADAWARGMLAAQDMRLDAFAAELSRYRPGLLRVEPQVAGLRLSGAFQLDDTDAVLESLTRILPVDVLYRTQYWVTLTARKQ
;
A
#
# COMPACT_ATOMS: atom_id res chain seq x y z
N MET A 1 -13.85 -26.29 21.21
CA MET A 1 -12.39 -26.11 21.08
C MET A 1 -12.03 -26.35 19.62
N SER A 2 -11.97 -25.30 18.82
CA SER A 2 -11.66 -25.39 17.38
C SER A 2 -10.20 -25.00 17.21
N THR A 3 -9.34 -25.97 17.01
CA THR A 3 -7.90 -25.82 16.74
C THR A 3 -7.75 -25.24 15.33
N ALA A 4 -7.36 -23.97 15.23
CA ALA A 4 -6.93 -23.36 13.98
C ALA A 4 -5.67 -24.07 13.48
N ALA A 5 -5.76 -24.67 12.29
CA ALA A 5 -4.63 -25.29 11.62
C ALA A 5 -3.54 -24.23 11.35
N PRO A 6 -2.24 -24.56 11.54
CA PRO A 6 -1.15 -23.63 11.30
C PRO A 6 -1.11 -23.24 9.82
N LEU A 7 -1.07 -21.94 9.55
CA LEU A 7 -0.89 -21.37 8.21
C LEU A 7 0.45 -21.87 7.64
N SER A 8 0.40 -22.67 6.58
CA SER A 8 1.60 -23.18 5.90
C SER A 8 2.44 -22.00 5.36
N PRO A 9 3.77 -22.04 5.49
CA PRO A 9 4.64 -20.96 5.03
C PRO A 9 4.46 -20.70 3.51
N PRO A 10 4.63 -19.44 3.06
CA PRO A 10 4.47 -19.08 1.65
C PRO A 10 5.48 -19.82 0.77
N LEU A 11 5.05 -20.22 -0.43
CA LEU A 11 5.89 -20.89 -1.42
C LEU A 11 6.90 -19.91 -2.02
N SER A 12 8.15 -20.34 -2.20
CA SER A 12 9.15 -19.54 -2.91
C SER A 12 8.78 -19.41 -4.39
N ARG A 13 9.05 -18.23 -4.99
CA ARG A 13 8.76 -17.96 -6.41
C ARG A 13 9.49 -18.92 -7.35
N LYS A 14 10.67 -19.39 -6.96
CA LYS A 14 11.48 -20.34 -7.74
C LYS A 14 10.82 -21.69 -7.77
N VAL A 15 10.37 -22.22 -6.63
CA VAL A 15 9.71 -23.52 -6.51
C VAL A 15 8.35 -23.50 -7.21
N ALA A 16 7.57 -22.44 -7.06
CA ALA A 16 6.29 -22.29 -7.76
C ALA A 16 6.46 -22.32 -9.28
N ARG A 17 7.47 -21.62 -9.83
CA ARG A 17 7.78 -21.64 -11.27
C ARG A 17 8.15 -23.03 -11.75
N GLN A 18 9.01 -23.74 -11.03
CA GLN A 18 9.42 -25.09 -11.40
C GLN A 18 8.25 -26.09 -11.39
N ALA A 19 7.34 -25.98 -10.40
CA ALA A 19 6.13 -26.79 -10.35
C ALA A 19 5.25 -26.61 -11.59
N VAL A 20 5.09 -25.34 -12.03
CA VAL A 20 4.33 -25.02 -13.26
C VAL A 20 5.02 -25.57 -14.50
N GLU A 21 6.34 -25.43 -14.63
CA GLU A 21 7.10 -25.95 -15.76
C GLU A 21 6.96 -27.47 -15.89
N TRP A 22 7.09 -28.21 -14.79
CA TRP A 22 6.88 -29.66 -14.76
C TRP A 22 5.44 -30.04 -15.11
N TYR A 23 4.45 -29.34 -14.56
CA TYR A 23 3.04 -29.61 -14.83
C TYR A 23 2.70 -29.43 -16.31
N LEU A 24 3.15 -28.33 -16.93
CA LEU A 24 2.93 -28.07 -18.34
C LEU A 24 3.63 -29.11 -19.24
N LEU A 25 4.81 -29.56 -18.86
CA LEU A 25 5.52 -30.61 -19.59
C LEU A 25 4.76 -31.91 -19.53
N GLU A 26 4.26 -32.35 -18.37
CA GLU A 26 3.45 -33.56 -18.22
C GLU A 26 2.12 -33.45 -18.99
N GLN A 27 1.47 -32.30 -19.00
CA GLN A 27 0.20 -32.06 -19.72
C GLN A 27 0.37 -31.89 -21.25
N SER A 28 1.58 -31.62 -21.73
CA SER A 28 1.82 -31.40 -23.17
C SER A 28 1.76 -32.66 -24.01
N GLY A 29 1.77 -33.83 -23.37
CA GLY A 29 1.88 -35.13 -24.05
C GLY A 29 3.26 -35.37 -24.70
N GLN A 30 4.22 -34.49 -24.53
CA GLN A 30 5.59 -34.57 -25.09
C GLN A 30 6.64 -35.00 -24.03
N ALA A 31 6.21 -35.21 -22.78
CA ALA A 31 7.11 -35.64 -21.70
C ALA A 31 7.68 -37.03 -21.97
N THR A 32 9.00 -37.15 -21.92
CA THR A 32 9.69 -38.41 -22.03
C THR A 32 9.59 -39.19 -20.70
N ARG A 33 9.93 -40.50 -20.71
CA ARG A 33 10.01 -41.30 -19.47
C ARG A 33 11.03 -40.72 -18.48
N GLU A 34 12.12 -40.13 -18.97
CA GLU A 34 13.14 -39.44 -18.17
C GLU A 34 12.60 -38.17 -17.54
N ASP A 35 11.83 -37.39 -18.27
CA ASP A 35 11.18 -36.15 -17.74
C ASP A 35 10.19 -36.50 -16.63
N LEU A 36 9.39 -37.54 -16.78
CA LEU A 36 8.43 -37.97 -15.75
C LEU A 36 9.16 -38.48 -14.49
N ALA A 37 10.27 -39.19 -14.64
CA ALA A 37 11.10 -39.63 -13.52
C ALA A 37 11.76 -38.44 -12.81
N ALA A 38 12.28 -37.43 -13.56
CA ALA A 38 12.88 -36.23 -13.03
C ALA A 38 11.86 -35.37 -12.27
N SER A 39 10.65 -35.23 -12.80
CA SER A 39 9.54 -34.55 -12.13
C SER A 39 9.17 -35.24 -10.81
N ALA A 40 9.07 -36.56 -10.81
CA ALA A 40 8.78 -37.33 -9.60
C ALA A 40 9.90 -37.19 -8.55
N GLN A 41 11.16 -37.22 -8.96
CA GLN A 41 12.32 -37.01 -8.08
C GLN A 41 12.35 -35.60 -7.53
N TRP A 42 12.02 -34.59 -8.37
CA TRP A 42 11.95 -33.18 -7.92
C TRP A 42 10.88 -33.02 -6.84
N ARG A 43 9.71 -33.62 -6.99
CA ARG A 43 8.63 -33.59 -5.96
C ARG A 43 9.04 -34.23 -4.64
N ALA A 44 9.84 -35.30 -4.70
CA ALA A 44 10.29 -36.03 -3.52
C ALA A 44 11.44 -35.33 -2.74
N ARG A 45 12.14 -34.37 -3.35
CA ARG A 45 13.31 -33.73 -2.74
C ARG A 45 12.98 -32.81 -1.56
N ASP A 46 11.81 -32.18 -1.55
CA ASP A 46 11.45 -31.17 -0.54
C ASP A 46 9.93 -31.14 -0.34
N PRO A 47 9.42 -31.09 0.89
CA PRO A 47 8.00 -30.89 1.18
C PRO A 47 7.40 -29.62 0.54
N GLU A 48 8.21 -28.57 0.31
CA GLU A 48 7.78 -27.37 -0.40
C GLU A 48 7.45 -27.66 -1.86
N HIS A 49 8.24 -28.51 -2.54
CA HIS A 49 8.02 -28.95 -3.91
C HIS A 49 6.72 -29.74 -4.06
N ALA A 50 6.46 -30.67 -3.13
CA ALA A 50 5.23 -31.46 -3.11
C ALA A 50 3.99 -30.56 -2.91
N ARG A 51 4.07 -29.57 -2.02
CA ARG A 51 2.99 -28.58 -1.79
C ARG A 51 2.77 -27.68 -3.02
N ALA A 52 3.85 -27.24 -3.67
CA ALA A 52 3.75 -26.46 -4.90
C ALA A 52 3.08 -27.27 -6.02
N TRP A 53 3.46 -28.53 -6.18
CA TRP A 53 2.86 -29.44 -7.15
C TRP A 53 1.36 -29.64 -6.91
N SER A 54 0.94 -29.96 -5.68
CA SER A 54 -0.48 -30.17 -5.37
C SER A 54 -1.33 -28.93 -5.66
N LYS A 55 -0.80 -27.73 -5.40
CA LYS A 55 -1.48 -26.47 -5.75
C LYS A 55 -1.63 -26.28 -7.26
N VAL A 56 -0.60 -26.60 -8.04
CA VAL A 56 -0.66 -26.49 -9.50
C VAL A 56 -1.69 -27.48 -10.08
N GLN A 57 -1.72 -28.71 -9.57
CA GLN A 57 -2.73 -29.71 -9.99
C GLN A 57 -4.16 -29.25 -9.65
N GLN A 58 -4.39 -28.72 -8.47
CA GLN A 58 -5.70 -28.22 -8.04
C GLN A 58 -6.20 -27.08 -8.94
N VAL A 59 -5.32 -26.15 -9.31
CA VAL A 59 -5.63 -25.06 -10.24
C VAL A 59 -5.91 -25.59 -11.64
N GLY A 60 -5.13 -26.55 -12.12
CA GLY A 60 -5.31 -27.17 -13.43
C GLY A 60 -6.66 -27.92 -13.55
N GLN A 61 -7.08 -28.62 -12.50
CA GLN A 61 -8.38 -29.28 -12.43
C GLN A 61 -9.54 -28.27 -12.40
N THR A 62 -9.38 -27.14 -11.72
CA THR A 62 -10.40 -26.08 -11.70
C THR A 62 -10.52 -25.37 -13.05
N ALA A 63 -9.40 -25.19 -13.76
CA ALA A 63 -9.37 -24.61 -15.09
C ALA A 63 -10.05 -25.47 -16.16
N SER A 64 -10.06 -26.80 -16.01
CA SER A 64 -10.75 -27.72 -16.91
C SER A 64 -12.29 -27.71 -16.77
N LEU A 65 -12.81 -27.06 -15.74
CA LEU A 65 -14.26 -26.84 -15.52
C LEU A 65 -14.79 -25.57 -16.21
N LEU A 66 -13.93 -24.78 -16.84
CA LEU A 66 -14.34 -23.59 -17.59
C LEU A 66 -14.92 -23.98 -18.97
N PRO A 67 -15.97 -23.27 -19.47
CA PRO A 67 -16.54 -23.54 -20.79
C PRO A 67 -15.48 -23.46 -21.89
N PRO A 68 -15.50 -24.38 -22.88
CA PRO A 68 -14.48 -24.50 -23.92
C PRO A 68 -14.34 -23.25 -24.80
N GLU A 69 -15.33 -22.39 -24.83
CA GLU A 69 -15.35 -21.13 -25.59
C GLU A 69 -14.37 -20.09 -25.07
N LEU A 70 -14.05 -20.10 -23.77
CA LEU A 70 -13.08 -19.19 -23.14
C LEU A 70 -11.65 -19.76 -23.15
N ALA A 71 -11.50 -21.08 -23.33
CA ALA A 71 -10.21 -21.78 -23.32
C ALA A 71 -9.56 -21.87 -24.72
N ALA A 72 -10.33 -21.77 -25.80
CA ALA A 72 -9.89 -22.02 -27.17
C ALA A 72 -8.80 -21.06 -27.70
N PRO A 73 -8.76 -19.74 -27.41
CA PRO A 73 -7.72 -18.87 -27.95
C PRO A 73 -6.35 -19.02 -27.28
N VAL A 74 -6.29 -19.58 -26.07
CA VAL A 74 -5.04 -19.68 -25.28
C VAL A 74 -4.21 -20.92 -25.66
N LEU A 75 -4.84 -21.98 -26.15
CA LEU A 75 -4.21 -23.28 -26.40
C LEU A 75 -3.67 -23.45 -27.84
N ARG A 76 -3.92 -22.53 -28.76
CA ARG A 76 -3.58 -22.70 -30.19
C ARG A 76 -2.27 -22.07 -30.65
N ARG A 77 -1.44 -21.49 -29.78
CA ARG A 77 -0.11 -20.97 -30.17
C ARG A 77 0.99 -21.56 -29.29
N PRO A 78 2.09 -22.08 -29.88
CA PRO A 78 3.19 -22.72 -29.15
C PRO A 78 4.13 -21.68 -28.52
N GLN A 79 3.62 -20.79 -27.69
CA GLN A 79 4.47 -19.88 -26.92
C GLN A 79 4.44 -20.31 -25.44
N ARG A 80 5.30 -21.26 -25.09
CA ARG A 80 5.58 -21.73 -23.70
C ARG A 80 5.60 -20.59 -22.68
N ARG A 81 6.12 -19.41 -23.05
CA ARG A 81 6.22 -18.23 -22.17
C ARG A 81 4.86 -17.64 -21.78
N VAL A 82 3.90 -17.61 -22.70
CA VAL A 82 2.55 -17.07 -22.45
C VAL A 82 1.74 -18.00 -21.54
N ALA A 83 1.81 -19.32 -21.75
CA ALA A 83 1.13 -20.28 -20.89
C ALA A 83 1.67 -20.26 -19.45
N VAL A 84 2.99 -20.13 -19.25
CA VAL A 84 3.62 -19.97 -17.93
C VAL A 84 3.19 -18.66 -17.27
N GLN A 85 3.08 -17.56 -18.03
CA GLN A 85 2.63 -16.27 -17.49
C GLN A 85 1.15 -16.30 -17.10
N VAL A 86 0.29 -16.94 -17.87
CA VAL A 86 -1.14 -17.09 -17.56
C VAL A 86 -1.34 -17.98 -16.33
N LEU A 87 -0.61 -19.07 -16.20
CA LEU A 87 -0.70 -19.93 -15.01
C LEU A 87 -0.14 -19.25 -13.75
N LEU A 88 0.95 -18.50 -13.87
CA LEU A 88 1.47 -17.66 -12.79
C LEU A 88 0.47 -16.57 -12.39
N ALA A 89 -0.19 -15.93 -13.34
CA ALA A 89 -1.25 -14.96 -13.09
C ALA A 89 -2.44 -15.63 -12.37
N LEU A 90 -2.87 -16.82 -12.78
CA LEU A 90 -3.94 -17.59 -12.13
C LEU A 90 -3.57 -18.08 -10.72
N MET A 91 -2.31 -18.39 -10.48
CA MET A 91 -1.81 -18.79 -9.15
C MET A 91 -1.71 -17.61 -8.16
N THR A 92 -1.41 -16.42 -8.67
CA THR A 92 -1.33 -15.19 -7.86
C THR A 92 -2.66 -14.44 -7.78
N ALA A 93 -3.56 -14.64 -8.74
CA ALA A 93 -4.85 -13.97 -8.81
C ALA A 93 -5.73 -14.17 -7.54
N PRO A 94 -5.86 -15.37 -6.92
CA PRO A 94 -6.66 -15.52 -5.72
C PRO A 94 -6.08 -14.76 -4.51
N ALA A 95 -4.76 -14.75 -4.36
CA ALA A 95 -4.10 -14.00 -3.28
C ALA A 95 -4.16 -12.49 -3.54
N ALA A 96 -3.90 -12.06 -4.77
CA ALA A 96 -4.07 -10.67 -5.20
C ALA A 96 -5.54 -10.25 -5.11
N TRP A 97 -6.49 -11.12 -5.48
CA TRP A 97 -7.93 -10.86 -5.36
C TRP A 97 -8.39 -10.78 -3.90
N LEU A 98 -7.88 -11.63 -3.00
CA LEU A 98 -8.14 -11.53 -1.56
C LEU A 98 -7.58 -10.25 -0.95
N LEU A 99 -6.37 -9.84 -1.35
CA LEU A 99 -5.78 -8.56 -0.93
C LEU A 99 -6.59 -7.38 -1.46
N VAL A 100 -6.91 -7.37 -2.76
CA VAL A 100 -7.75 -6.35 -3.39
C VAL A 100 -9.16 -6.34 -2.78
N ARG A 101 -9.76 -7.52 -2.56
CA ARG A 101 -11.09 -7.64 -1.95
C ARG A 101 -11.08 -7.16 -0.50
N HIS A 102 -10.03 -7.46 0.27
CA HIS A 102 -9.88 -6.98 1.65
C HIS A 102 -9.79 -5.44 1.69
N GLU A 103 -9.11 -4.83 0.71
CA GLU A 103 -9.04 -3.39 0.56
C GLU A 103 -10.34 -2.79 -0.03
N MET A 104 -11.04 -3.53 -0.91
CA MET A 104 -12.31 -3.09 -1.49
C MET A 104 -13.47 -3.06 -0.49
N LEU A 105 -13.35 -3.71 0.66
CA LEU A 105 -14.37 -3.79 1.72
C LEU A 105 -14.20 -2.72 2.82
N ALA A 106 -13.31 -1.74 2.65
CA ALA A 106 -13.18 -0.65 3.61
C ALA A 106 -14.47 0.23 3.61
N ASP A 107 -14.92 0.63 4.80
CA ASP A 107 -16.14 1.45 4.96
C ASP A 107 -16.03 2.80 4.26
N TYR A 108 -14.85 3.41 4.28
CA TYR A 108 -14.56 4.67 3.60
C TYR A 108 -13.27 4.59 2.79
N ARG A 109 -13.30 5.14 1.56
CA ARG A 109 -12.17 5.13 0.64
C ARG A 109 -12.07 6.43 -0.15
N SER A 110 -10.85 6.74 -0.55
CA SER A 110 -10.52 7.74 -1.57
C SER A 110 -9.67 7.11 -2.67
N GLY A 111 -9.82 7.57 -3.89
CA GLY A 111 -8.94 7.20 -5.01
C GLY A 111 -7.66 8.02 -5.03
N VAL A 112 -6.74 7.68 -5.99
CA VAL A 112 -5.52 8.46 -6.24
C VAL A 112 -5.91 9.88 -6.67
N GLY A 113 -5.31 10.88 -6.02
CA GLY A 113 -5.60 12.30 -6.23
C GLY A 113 -6.91 12.78 -5.59
N GLN A 114 -7.73 11.89 -5.02
CA GLN A 114 -8.99 12.26 -4.38
C GLN A 114 -8.83 12.51 -2.88
N ARG A 115 -9.57 13.49 -2.39
CA ARG A 115 -9.80 13.74 -0.97
C ARG A 115 -11.26 13.54 -0.66
N ARG A 116 -11.55 13.04 0.54
CA ARG A 116 -12.93 12.81 0.98
C ARG A 116 -13.08 13.18 2.45
N GLU A 117 -14.04 14.06 2.74
CA GLU A 117 -14.42 14.38 4.10
C GLU A 117 -15.63 13.54 4.52
N VAL A 118 -15.61 13.07 5.76
CA VAL A 118 -16.63 12.20 6.37
C VAL A 118 -16.91 12.70 7.77
N SER A 119 -18.17 12.89 8.10
CA SER A 119 -18.62 13.12 9.47
C SER A 119 -18.67 11.79 10.22
N LEU A 120 -18.01 11.73 11.37
CA LEU A 120 -18.01 10.55 12.22
C LEU A 120 -19.29 10.48 13.07
N PRO A 121 -19.72 9.27 13.53
CA PRO A 121 -20.93 9.11 14.34
C PRO A 121 -20.92 9.88 15.68
N ASP A 122 -19.75 10.21 16.21
CA ASP A 122 -19.56 11.01 17.43
C ASP A 122 -19.49 12.53 17.18
N GLY A 123 -19.76 12.97 15.95
CA GLY A 123 -19.67 14.37 15.52
C GLY A 123 -18.24 14.83 15.23
N GLY A 124 -17.26 13.96 15.29
CA GLY A 124 -15.90 14.22 14.82
C GLY A 124 -15.83 14.33 13.30
N THR A 125 -14.69 14.79 12.79
CA THR A 125 -14.43 14.89 11.35
C THR A 125 -13.25 14.01 10.97
N LEU A 126 -13.39 13.31 9.84
CA LEU A 126 -12.38 12.49 9.21
C LEU A 126 -12.17 12.98 7.77
N VAL A 127 -10.95 13.40 7.42
CA VAL A 127 -10.59 13.68 6.04
C VAL A 127 -9.63 12.60 5.56
N LEU A 128 -10.02 11.89 4.51
CA LEU A 128 -9.16 10.93 3.81
C LEU A 128 -8.34 11.67 2.75
N ASN A 129 -7.04 11.46 2.75
CA ASN A 129 -6.14 11.91 1.70
C ASN A 129 -6.18 10.95 0.50
N THR A 130 -5.36 11.21 -0.51
CA THR A 130 -5.19 10.35 -1.70
C THR A 130 -4.98 8.88 -1.30
N ASP A 131 -5.62 7.97 -2.05
CA ASP A 131 -5.45 6.51 -1.96
C ASP A 131 -5.55 5.95 -0.53
N SER A 132 -6.56 6.38 0.22
CA SER A 132 -6.75 5.99 1.61
C SER A 132 -7.93 5.04 1.79
N ALA A 133 -7.82 4.13 2.77
CA ALA A 133 -8.84 3.15 3.11
C ALA A 133 -8.97 2.99 4.62
N VAL A 134 -10.19 3.12 5.14
CA VAL A 134 -10.51 3.19 6.56
C VAL A 134 -11.74 2.36 6.89
N ASP A 135 -11.67 1.65 8.03
CA ASP A 135 -12.84 1.04 8.67
C ASP A 135 -13.18 1.76 9.97
N LEU A 136 -14.46 1.80 10.30
CA LEU A 136 -14.95 2.31 11.57
C LEU A 136 -15.61 1.18 12.38
N ALA A 137 -15.26 1.08 13.65
CA ALA A 137 -15.85 0.13 14.58
C ALA A 137 -16.06 0.83 15.95
N TYR A 138 -17.24 1.39 16.15
CA TYR A 138 -17.61 2.02 17.42
C TYR A 138 -18.28 0.96 18.30
N GLY A 139 -17.49 0.38 19.21
CA GLY A 139 -17.94 -0.62 20.17
C GLY A 139 -18.43 -0.05 21.49
N ALA A 140 -18.65 -0.93 22.48
CA ALA A 140 -19.02 -0.54 23.84
C ALA A 140 -17.85 0.12 24.59
N ASP A 141 -16.61 -0.35 24.35
CA ASP A 141 -15.43 0.03 25.13
C ASP A 141 -14.56 1.10 24.43
N GLU A 142 -14.59 1.16 23.10
CA GLU A 142 -13.76 2.10 22.34
C GLU A 142 -14.43 2.51 21.02
N ARG A 143 -14.03 3.69 20.52
CA ARG A 143 -14.31 4.20 19.17
C ARG A 143 -13.09 3.94 18.31
N ARG A 144 -13.12 2.88 17.49
CA ARG A 144 -11.96 2.45 16.70
C ARG A 144 -12.11 2.87 15.25
N LEU A 145 -11.05 3.50 14.74
CA LEU A 145 -10.79 3.74 13.32
C LEU A 145 -9.59 2.89 12.92
N THR A 146 -9.72 2.04 11.91
CA THR A 146 -8.59 1.26 11.37
C THR A 146 -8.15 1.87 10.05
N LEU A 147 -6.97 2.48 10.03
CA LEU A 147 -6.33 2.97 8.81
C LEU A 147 -5.56 1.82 8.17
N ARG A 148 -6.09 1.29 7.07
CA ARG A 148 -5.48 0.17 6.32
C ARG A 148 -4.32 0.65 5.47
N ARG A 149 -4.48 1.79 4.79
CA ARG A 149 -3.46 2.46 3.97
C ARG A 149 -3.79 3.93 3.79
N GLY A 150 -2.79 4.68 3.30
CA GLY A 150 -2.92 6.08 2.97
C GLY A 150 -2.73 7.00 4.16
N GLU A 151 -3.46 8.10 4.20
CA GLU A 151 -3.30 9.16 5.18
C GLU A 151 -4.66 9.77 5.53
N VAL A 152 -4.84 10.09 6.80
CA VAL A 152 -6.05 10.71 7.32
C VAL A 152 -5.75 11.89 8.22
N LEU A 153 -6.61 12.89 8.19
CA LEU A 153 -6.70 13.93 9.20
C LEU A 153 -7.96 13.67 10.04
N ILE A 154 -7.80 13.63 11.34
CA ILE A 154 -8.86 13.35 12.28
C ILE A 154 -8.99 14.52 13.24
N GLN A 155 -10.22 14.99 13.42
CA GLN A 155 -10.59 15.90 14.49
C GLN A 155 -11.61 15.21 15.37
N THR A 156 -11.21 14.79 16.57
CA THR A 156 -12.08 14.09 17.50
C THR A 156 -12.98 15.04 18.24
N ARG A 157 -14.13 14.53 18.71
CA ARG A 157 -15.04 15.21 19.62
C ARG A 157 -15.16 14.43 20.94
N PRO A 158 -15.55 15.10 22.04
CA PRO A 158 -15.91 14.40 23.26
C PRO A 158 -16.95 13.30 22.99
N ASP A 159 -16.82 12.18 23.67
CA ASP A 159 -17.78 11.09 23.55
C ASP A 159 -19.07 11.41 24.35
N HIS A 160 -20.17 11.61 23.65
CA HIS A 160 -21.47 11.90 24.29
C HIS A 160 -22.14 10.63 24.86
N ALA A 161 -21.72 9.44 24.44
CA ALA A 161 -22.28 8.15 24.89
C ALA A 161 -21.52 7.53 26.05
N GLY A 162 -20.43 8.17 26.50
CA GLY A 162 -19.57 7.64 27.59
C GLY A 162 -18.17 8.26 27.53
N SER A 163 -17.20 7.62 28.17
CA SER A 163 -15.80 8.04 28.16
C SER A 163 -14.94 7.11 27.29
N ARG A 164 -15.50 6.56 26.20
CA ARG A 164 -14.78 5.61 25.34
C ARG A 164 -13.62 6.31 24.63
N PRO A 165 -12.39 5.78 24.73
CA PRO A 165 -11.27 6.34 24.01
C PRO A 165 -11.46 6.26 22.50
N PHE A 166 -10.92 7.25 21.78
CA PHE A 166 -10.82 7.21 20.32
C PHE A 166 -9.47 6.60 19.94
N ILE A 167 -9.48 5.50 19.21
CA ILE A 167 -8.30 4.73 18.85
C ILE A 167 -8.16 4.70 17.34
N VAL A 168 -6.99 5.08 16.81
CA VAL A 168 -6.61 4.80 15.44
C VAL A 168 -5.68 3.60 15.44
N ALA A 169 -6.11 2.51 14.80
CA ALA A 169 -5.30 1.30 14.61
C ALA A 169 -4.64 1.31 13.22
N THR A 170 -3.39 0.90 13.16
CA THR A 170 -2.64 0.65 11.93
C THR A 170 -2.00 -0.73 11.98
N CYS A 171 -1.41 -1.21 10.88
CA CYS A 171 -0.62 -2.45 10.89
C CYS A 171 0.60 -2.38 11.82
N HIS A 172 1.05 -1.19 12.20
CA HIS A 172 2.23 -0.94 13.02
C HIS A 172 1.91 -0.77 14.52
N GLY A 173 0.67 -0.44 14.88
CA GLY A 173 0.27 -0.24 16.27
C GLY A 173 -0.99 0.58 16.43
N ARG A 174 -1.16 1.21 17.59
CA ARG A 174 -2.35 1.96 17.99
C ARG A 174 -1.98 3.38 18.40
N ILE A 175 -2.84 4.33 18.06
CA ILE A 175 -2.76 5.73 18.44
C ILE A 175 -4.03 6.06 19.23
N ARG A 176 -3.89 6.46 20.48
CA ARG A 176 -4.99 6.92 21.33
C ARG A 176 -5.07 8.43 21.28
N ALA A 177 -6.19 8.95 20.85
CA ALA A 177 -6.45 10.38 20.83
C ALA A 177 -6.91 10.89 22.20
N LEU A 178 -6.39 12.04 22.61
CA LEU A 178 -6.73 12.72 23.87
C LEU A 178 -7.48 14.04 23.60
N GLY A 179 -8.53 13.98 22.74
CA GLY A 179 -9.31 15.15 22.36
C GLY A 179 -8.61 16.01 21.33
N THR A 180 -8.17 15.45 20.22
CA THR A 180 -7.10 15.98 19.35
C THR A 180 -7.51 16.25 17.92
N ARG A 181 -6.71 17.10 17.25
CA ARG A 181 -6.63 17.20 15.79
C ARG A 181 -5.23 16.72 15.36
N PHE A 182 -5.16 15.68 14.53
CA PHE A 182 -3.90 15.03 14.16
C PHE A 182 -4.02 14.31 12.84
N THR A 183 -2.88 14.08 12.18
CA THR A 183 -2.79 13.25 10.98
C THR A 183 -2.14 11.91 11.30
N VAL A 184 -2.58 10.86 10.60
CA VAL A 184 -1.95 9.54 10.62
C VAL A 184 -1.73 9.11 9.17
N ARG A 185 -0.50 8.72 8.83
CA ARG A 185 -0.13 8.16 7.54
C ARG A 185 0.49 6.79 7.73
N VAL A 186 0.06 5.83 6.93
CA VAL A 186 0.66 4.48 6.85
C VAL A 186 1.56 4.43 5.62
N ASP A 187 2.84 4.21 5.85
CA ASP A 187 3.85 3.87 4.85
C ASP A 187 4.11 2.34 4.94
N ASP A 188 4.89 1.76 4.02
CA ASP A 188 5.11 0.29 3.96
C ASP A 188 5.68 -0.28 5.27
N ASP A 189 6.68 0.37 5.86
CA ASP A 189 7.42 -0.12 7.03
C ASP A 189 7.07 0.61 8.32
N SER A 190 6.28 1.67 8.27
CA SER A 190 6.02 2.52 9.43
C SER A 190 4.74 3.33 9.29
N SER A 191 4.25 3.83 10.43
CA SER A 191 3.21 4.87 10.46
C SER A 191 3.81 6.18 10.96
N ARG A 192 3.33 7.29 10.42
CA ARG A 192 3.69 8.65 10.85
C ARG A 192 2.48 9.29 11.49
N VAL A 193 2.70 9.93 12.64
CA VAL A 193 1.68 10.70 13.34
C VAL A 193 2.16 12.14 13.49
N THR A 194 1.32 13.10 13.16
CA THR A 194 1.58 14.52 13.39
C THR A 194 0.42 15.11 14.19
N VAL A 195 0.73 15.71 15.33
CA VAL A 195 -0.27 16.32 16.23
C VAL A 195 -0.36 17.81 15.96
N LEU A 196 -1.56 18.27 15.65
CA LEU A 196 -1.85 19.68 15.39
C LEU A 196 -2.43 20.38 16.62
N GLU A 197 -3.28 19.67 17.39
CA GLU A 197 -3.90 20.19 18.62
C GLU A 197 -3.88 19.09 19.69
N HIS A 198 -3.64 19.48 20.96
CA HIS A 198 -3.59 18.63 22.14
C HIS A 198 -2.52 17.52 22.09
N ALA A 199 -2.88 16.26 22.33
CA ALA A 199 -1.90 15.18 22.46
C ALA A 199 -2.45 13.83 21.98
N VAL A 200 -1.55 12.92 21.56
CA VAL A 200 -1.85 11.52 21.30
C VAL A 200 -0.84 10.61 21.98
N GLU A 201 -1.26 9.39 22.28
CA GLU A 201 -0.42 8.32 22.78
C GLU A 201 -0.23 7.25 21.71
N ILE A 202 1.03 6.93 21.36
CA ILE A 202 1.40 5.91 20.40
C ILE A 202 1.82 4.66 21.14
N THR A 203 1.21 3.52 20.82
CA THR A 203 1.57 2.19 21.32
C THR A 203 1.90 1.32 20.11
N PRO A 204 3.19 1.02 19.84
CA PRO A 204 3.57 0.06 18.80
C PRO A 204 2.98 -1.32 19.08
N ARG A 205 2.95 -2.18 18.05
CA ARG A 205 2.26 -3.48 18.14
C ARG A 205 2.99 -4.49 19.03
N ALA A 206 4.32 -4.41 19.13
CA ALA A 206 5.10 -5.35 19.93
C ALA A 206 4.84 -5.11 21.44
N PRO A 207 4.61 -6.16 22.24
CA PRO A 207 4.29 -6.02 23.66
C PRO A 207 5.38 -5.33 24.49
N SER A 208 6.65 -5.44 24.08
CA SER A 208 7.82 -4.84 24.75
C SER A 208 8.09 -3.40 24.32
N ALA A 209 7.31 -2.85 23.36
CA ALA A 209 7.57 -1.53 22.85
C ALA A 209 7.18 -0.43 23.85
N THR A 210 7.99 0.61 23.88
CA THR A 210 7.73 1.77 24.75
C THR A 210 6.61 2.63 24.17
N VAL A 211 5.63 2.93 25.01
CA VAL A 211 4.56 3.88 24.71
C VAL A 211 5.16 5.30 24.58
N ARG A 212 4.69 6.06 23.62
CA ARG A 212 5.18 7.41 23.32
C ARG A 212 4.03 8.42 23.29
N MET A 213 4.16 9.50 24.06
CA MET A 213 3.27 10.65 24.00
C MET A 213 3.79 11.66 22.97
N LEU A 214 2.90 12.20 22.15
CA LEU A 214 3.17 13.34 21.27
C LEU A 214 2.24 14.50 21.64
N MET A 215 2.81 15.68 21.70
CA MET A 215 2.10 16.94 21.97
C MET A 215 1.84 17.70 20.65
N ALA A 216 0.97 18.70 20.72
CA ALA A 216 0.74 19.63 19.61
C ALA A 216 2.05 20.22 19.07
N GLY A 217 2.18 20.31 17.75
CA GLY A 217 3.38 20.77 17.07
C GLY A 217 4.48 19.72 16.96
N GLN A 218 4.22 18.46 17.32
CA GLN A 218 5.17 17.35 17.21
C GLN A 218 4.70 16.29 16.21
N HIS A 219 5.67 15.60 15.64
CA HIS A 219 5.45 14.39 14.88
C HIS A 219 6.40 13.27 15.30
N SER A 220 6.03 12.04 15.00
CA SER A 220 6.91 10.88 15.14
C SER A 220 6.55 9.84 14.09
N ARG A 221 7.53 8.99 13.78
CA ARG A 221 7.35 7.77 13.00
C ARG A 221 7.48 6.58 13.93
N PHE A 222 6.64 5.58 13.75
CA PHE A 222 6.72 4.34 14.51
C PHE A 222 6.49 3.13 13.61
N ASP A 223 7.15 2.04 13.91
CA ASP A 223 6.95 0.71 13.33
C ASP A 223 6.29 -0.23 14.35
N ALA A 224 6.24 -1.53 14.04
CA ALA A 224 5.62 -2.51 14.94
C ALA A 224 6.36 -2.69 16.27
N SER A 225 7.63 -2.31 16.36
CA SER A 225 8.52 -2.59 17.50
C SER A 225 8.94 -1.32 18.25
N HIS A 226 8.96 -0.19 17.58
CA HIS A 226 9.55 1.03 18.12
C HIS A 226 8.79 2.30 17.72
N ALA A 227 8.66 3.23 18.65
CA ALA A 227 8.21 4.60 18.39
C ALA A 227 9.40 5.56 18.47
N GLY A 228 9.66 6.28 17.38
CA GLY A 228 10.72 7.28 17.29
C GLY A 228 10.53 8.41 18.30
N LEU A 229 11.60 9.17 18.51
CA LEU A 229 11.53 10.37 19.37
C LEU A 229 10.64 11.42 18.70
N PRO A 230 9.89 12.22 19.50
CA PRO A 230 9.15 13.37 18.99
C PRO A 230 10.09 14.37 18.33
N ALA A 231 9.70 14.87 17.14
CA ALA A 231 10.39 15.93 16.44
C ALA A 231 9.38 17.04 16.09
N PRO A 232 9.84 18.28 15.81
CA PRO A 232 8.95 19.37 15.37
C PRO A 232 8.16 18.97 14.13
N ALA A 233 6.85 19.22 14.15
CA ALA A 233 5.99 18.94 13.00
C ALA A 233 6.37 19.83 11.81
N PRO A 234 6.32 19.30 10.57
CA PRO A 234 6.46 20.13 9.39
C PRO A 234 5.41 21.25 9.40
N PRO A 235 5.78 22.48 8.98
CA PRO A 235 4.81 23.54 8.83
C PRO A 235 3.68 23.12 7.89
N GLN A 236 2.44 23.47 8.24
CA GLN A 236 1.26 23.16 7.44
C GLN A 236 1.13 21.67 7.06
N ALA A 237 1.45 20.76 7.99
CA ALA A 237 1.37 19.32 7.79
C ALA A 237 -0.04 18.82 7.38
N ASP A 238 -1.07 19.65 7.58
CA ASP A 238 -2.45 19.41 7.17
C ASP A 238 -2.88 20.17 5.90
N ALA A 239 -1.96 20.86 5.20
CA ALA A 239 -2.28 21.66 4.01
C ALA A 239 -2.97 20.80 2.92
N TRP A 240 -2.61 19.53 2.82
CA TRP A 240 -3.21 18.60 1.89
C TRP A 240 -4.73 18.44 2.08
N ALA A 241 -5.24 18.56 3.31
CA ALA A 241 -6.67 18.51 3.57
C ALA A 241 -7.43 19.66 2.89
N ARG A 242 -6.73 20.77 2.60
CA ARG A 242 -7.24 21.91 1.84
C ARG A 242 -6.80 21.91 0.37
N GLY A 243 -6.25 20.81 -0.11
CA GLY A 243 -5.81 20.66 -1.50
C GLY A 243 -4.45 21.24 -1.83
N MET A 244 -3.61 21.47 -0.84
CA MET A 244 -2.33 22.13 -1.04
C MET A 244 -1.18 21.23 -0.60
N LEU A 245 -0.10 21.20 -1.37
CA LEU A 245 1.19 20.67 -0.95
C LEU A 245 2.10 21.83 -0.56
N ALA A 246 2.39 21.94 0.73
CA ALA A 246 3.29 22.95 1.25
C ALA A 246 4.73 22.41 1.24
N ALA A 247 5.63 23.11 0.60
CA ALA A 247 7.07 22.85 0.59
C ALA A 247 7.79 24.03 1.27
N GLN A 248 8.70 23.73 2.19
CA GLN A 248 9.59 24.71 2.82
C GLN A 248 11.00 24.16 2.76
N ASP A 249 11.84 24.79 1.94
CA ASP A 249 13.22 24.36 1.68
C ASP A 249 13.32 22.85 1.39
N MET A 250 12.28 22.32 0.70
CA MET A 250 12.16 20.91 0.41
C MET A 250 13.02 20.53 -0.78
N ARG A 251 13.73 19.40 -0.69
CA ARG A 251 14.48 18.84 -1.83
C ARG A 251 13.52 18.39 -2.93
N LEU A 252 13.92 18.55 -4.19
CA LEU A 252 13.10 18.21 -5.35
C LEU A 252 12.74 16.71 -5.40
N ASP A 253 13.65 15.83 -5.00
CA ASP A 253 13.36 14.40 -4.91
C ASP A 253 12.27 14.09 -3.86
N ALA A 254 12.33 14.72 -2.69
CA ALA A 254 11.32 14.58 -1.64
C ALA A 254 9.97 15.19 -2.06
N PHE A 255 9.99 16.34 -2.72
CA PHE A 255 8.79 16.98 -3.27
C PHE A 255 8.12 16.11 -4.33
N ALA A 256 8.91 15.56 -5.26
CA ALA A 256 8.40 14.68 -6.32
C ALA A 256 7.85 13.37 -5.73
N ALA A 257 8.48 12.80 -4.71
CA ALA A 257 7.97 11.62 -4.00
C ALA A 257 6.62 11.90 -3.34
N GLU A 258 6.44 13.08 -2.73
CA GLU A 258 5.14 13.47 -2.15
C GLU A 258 4.09 13.75 -3.24
N LEU A 259 4.45 14.50 -4.30
CA LEU A 259 3.54 14.79 -5.41
C LEU A 259 3.11 13.51 -6.16
N SER A 260 3.98 12.50 -6.26
CA SER A 260 3.69 11.23 -6.93
C SER A 260 2.52 10.47 -6.30
N ARG A 261 2.22 10.70 -5.03
CA ARG A 261 1.06 10.10 -4.35
C ARG A 261 -0.28 10.56 -4.93
N TYR A 262 -0.32 11.75 -5.53
CA TYR A 262 -1.54 12.40 -6.02
C TYR A 262 -1.79 12.19 -7.51
N ARG A 263 -0.92 11.45 -8.20
CA ARG A 263 -1.06 11.17 -9.62
C ARG A 263 -0.84 9.69 -9.92
N PRO A 264 -1.53 9.14 -10.94
CA PRO A 264 -1.21 7.79 -11.42
C PRO A 264 0.13 7.79 -12.16
N GLY A 265 0.85 6.65 -12.07
CA GLY A 265 2.08 6.45 -12.81
C GLY A 265 3.36 6.76 -12.04
N LEU A 266 4.43 7.02 -12.77
CA LEU A 266 5.78 7.17 -12.25
C LEU A 266 6.28 8.60 -12.46
N LEU A 267 6.67 9.27 -11.38
CA LEU A 267 7.39 10.53 -11.39
C LEU A 267 8.84 10.30 -10.95
N ARG A 268 9.79 10.49 -11.84
CA ARG A 268 11.22 10.35 -11.55
C ARG A 268 11.90 11.72 -11.50
N VAL A 269 12.96 11.80 -10.72
CA VAL A 269 13.86 12.95 -10.66
C VAL A 269 15.26 12.44 -10.98
N GLU A 270 15.93 13.05 -11.95
CA GLU A 270 17.32 12.72 -12.25
C GLU A 270 18.24 13.13 -11.09
N PRO A 271 19.31 12.35 -10.81
CA PRO A 271 20.23 12.63 -9.70
C PRO A 271 20.83 14.03 -9.71
N GLN A 272 21.06 14.60 -10.91
CA GLN A 272 21.66 15.92 -11.07
C GLN A 272 20.82 17.05 -10.49
N VAL A 273 19.47 16.89 -10.50
CA VAL A 273 18.53 17.90 -10.01
C VAL A 273 17.84 17.52 -8.70
N ALA A 274 18.04 16.31 -8.22
CA ALA A 274 17.40 15.78 -7.02
C ALA A 274 17.61 16.66 -5.77
N GLY A 275 18.78 17.27 -5.66
CA GLY A 275 19.17 18.12 -4.54
C GLY A 275 18.65 19.56 -4.61
N LEU A 276 18.06 19.99 -5.72
CA LEU A 276 17.47 21.34 -5.82
C LEU A 276 16.40 21.53 -4.74
N ARG A 277 16.30 22.75 -4.22
CA ARG A 277 15.36 23.05 -3.15
C ARG A 277 14.30 24.03 -3.62
N LEU A 278 13.09 23.84 -3.10
CA LEU A 278 11.96 24.70 -3.41
C LEU A 278 11.14 25.02 -2.17
N SER A 279 10.50 26.19 -2.21
CA SER A 279 9.52 26.61 -1.22
C SER A 279 8.31 27.16 -1.94
N GLY A 280 7.12 26.85 -1.43
CA GLY A 280 5.86 27.29 -2.00
C GLY A 280 4.69 26.45 -1.55
N ALA A 281 3.50 26.84 -1.98
CA ALA A 281 2.28 26.09 -1.80
C ALA A 281 1.73 25.74 -3.20
N PHE A 282 1.48 24.45 -3.46
CA PHE A 282 1.12 23.94 -4.76
C PHE A 282 -0.25 23.26 -4.70
N GLN A 283 -1.12 23.54 -5.66
CA GLN A 283 -2.45 22.95 -5.72
C GLN A 283 -2.38 21.49 -6.19
N LEU A 284 -2.93 20.58 -5.38
CA LEU A 284 -2.90 19.13 -5.64
C LEU A 284 -3.95 18.66 -6.65
N ASP A 285 -4.93 19.48 -6.97
CA ASP A 285 -6.02 19.13 -7.88
C ASP A 285 -5.54 19.01 -9.35
N ASP A 286 -4.43 19.69 -9.69
CA ASP A 286 -3.77 19.62 -10.99
C ASP A 286 -2.26 19.44 -10.83
N THR A 287 -1.85 18.17 -10.79
CA THR A 287 -0.43 17.81 -10.63
C THR A 287 0.42 18.15 -11.85
N ASP A 288 -0.16 18.24 -13.05
CA ASP A 288 0.57 18.61 -14.25
C ASP A 288 0.87 20.12 -14.28
N ALA A 289 -0.07 20.96 -13.84
CA ALA A 289 0.19 22.38 -13.61
C ALA A 289 1.27 22.61 -12.54
N VAL A 290 1.31 21.77 -11.49
CA VAL A 290 2.40 21.81 -10.51
C VAL A 290 3.74 21.51 -11.18
N LEU A 291 3.85 20.43 -11.96
CA LEU A 291 5.07 20.08 -12.68
C LEU A 291 5.52 21.18 -13.63
N GLU A 292 4.61 21.79 -14.36
CA GLU A 292 4.90 22.92 -15.23
C GLU A 292 5.43 24.13 -14.43
N SER A 293 4.86 24.42 -13.27
CA SER A 293 5.32 25.50 -12.41
C SER A 293 6.77 25.31 -11.95
N LEU A 294 7.21 24.04 -11.73
CA LEU A 294 8.61 23.75 -11.36
C LEU A 294 9.60 24.22 -12.42
N THR A 295 9.24 24.13 -13.70
CA THR A 295 10.14 24.60 -14.78
C THR A 295 10.37 26.11 -14.78
N ARG A 296 9.46 26.86 -14.17
CA ARG A 296 9.57 28.33 -14.03
C ARG A 296 10.44 28.75 -12.85
N ILE A 297 10.45 27.95 -11.77
CA ILE A 297 11.13 28.31 -10.53
C ILE A 297 12.48 27.58 -10.35
N LEU A 298 12.70 26.49 -11.07
CA LEU A 298 13.93 25.70 -11.00
C LEU A 298 14.52 25.50 -12.41
N PRO A 299 15.84 25.28 -12.53
CA PRO A 299 16.51 24.96 -13.80
C PRO A 299 16.25 23.50 -14.22
N VAL A 300 14.99 23.12 -14.34
CA VAL A 300 14.56 21.75 -14.72
C VAL A 300 13.63 21.80 -15.91
N ASP A 301 13.59 20.69 -16.66
CA ASP A 301 12.63 20.39 -17.70
C ASP A 301 11.79 19.19 -17.31
N VAL A 302 10.52 19.16 -17.73
CA VAL A 302 9.60 18.04 -17.53
C VAL A 302 9.53 17.22 -18.80
N LEU A 303 10.05 16.01 -18.75
CA LEU A 303 10.04 15.09 -19.87
C LEU A 303 8.91 14.05 -19.71
N TYR A 304 7.86 14.15 -20.52
CA TYR A 304 6.79 13.17 -20.61
C TYR A 304 7.17 12.07 -21.60
N ARG A 305 7.49 10.87 -21.09
CA ARG A 305 7.65 9.69 -21.98
C ARG A 305 6.31 9.09 -22.35
N THR A 306 5.38 9.09 -21.39
CA THR A 306 3.95 8.81 -21.56
C THR A 306 3.19 9.67 -20.56
N GLN A 307 1.85 9.71 -20.60
CA GLN A 307 1.03 10.37 -19.60
C GLN A 307 1.24 9.82 -18.16
N TYR A 308 1.74 8.56 -18.04
CA TYR A 308 2.00 7.89 -16.77
C TYR A 308 3.49 7.83 -16.40
N TRP A 309 4.37 8.31 -17.25
CA TRP A 309 5.81 8.31 -16.99
C TRP A 309 6.43 9.68 -17.26
N VAL A 310 6.68 10.38 -16.18
CA VAL A 310 7.25 11.72 -16.18
C VAL A 310 8.62 11.72 -15.51
N THR A 311 9.57 12.47 -16.06
CA THR A 311 10.91 12.62 -15.50
C THR A 311 11.26 14.10 -15.42
N LEU A 312 11.72 14.54 -14.24
CA LEU A 312 12.33 15.86 -14.04
C LEU A 312 13.82 15.74 -14.35
N THR A 313 14.29 16.50 -15.34
CA THR A 313 15.68 16.50 -15.84
C THR A 313 16.30 17.87 -15.68
N ALA A 314 17.62 17.96 -15.77
CA ALA A 314 18.30 19.25 -15.84
C ALA A 314 17.89 19.98 -17.14
N ARG A 315 17.63 21.29 -17.05
CA ARG A 315 17.36 22.11 -18.23
C ARG A 315 18.56 22.09 -19.15
N LYS A 316 18.34 21.73 -20.41
CA LYS A 316 19.36 21.86 -21.43
C LYS A 316 19.59 23.34 -21.75
N GLN A 317 20.82 23.79 -21.63
CA GLN A 317 21.25 25.12 -22.06
C GLN A 317 21.24 25.24 -23.57
#